data_f61a795ad808f8855ee0feb706df811e
#
_entry.id   f61a795ad808f8855ee0feb706df811e
#
_cell.length_a   1.000
_cell.length_b   1.000
_cell.length_c   1.000
_cell.angle_alpha   90.00
_cell.angle_beta   90.00
_cell.angle_gamma   90.00
#
_symmetry.space_group_name_H-M   'P 1'
#
loop_
_entity.id
_entity.type
_entity.pdbx_description
1 polymer ?
#
loop_
_entity_poly.entity_id
_entity_poly.type
_entity_poly.pdbx_seq_one_letter_code
_entity_poly.pdbx_strand_id
1 'polypeptide(L)'
;LDGFLPGGDILLCAGDISSRGYTHELEDFFEWYDGINNYDHKIFISGNHDFGFQDNPDKIKGLLTGYKTIDYLQDEYMGIQDGDEPELKIWGSPWQPEFHNWAFNLPRGEKIKEKWDLIPNDVDILITHGPAFGKLDYVSYNRINVGCEELLKKIEEVKPKLHISGHIHEGFGYIFNGETHFFNAAVLNDRYEFRNKPMTIDWDSETNTIEFVEG
;
A
#
# COMPACT_ATOMS: atom_id res chain seq x y z
N LEU A 1 -7.87 9.08 12.59
CA LEU A 1 -8.48 7.90 11.93
C LEU A 1 -9.17 6.93 12.91
N ASP A 2 -8.86 6.96 14.20
CA ASP A 2 -9.30 5.98 15.21
C ASP A 2 -10.81 5.72 15.23
N GLY A 3 -11.63 6.74 14.98
CA GLY A 3 -13.10 6.60 14.92
C GLY A 3 -13.65 5.94 13.64
N PHE A 4 -12.77 5.58 12.70
CA PHE A 4 -13.12 5.01 11.40
C PHE A 4 -12.50 3.62 11.17
N LEU A 5 -11.83 3.06 12.17
CA LEU A 5 -11.19 1.75 12.10
C LEU A 5 -12.01 0.74 12.93
N PRO A 6 -12.87 -0.06 12.30
CA PRO A 6 -13.80 -0.95 13.00
C PRO A 6 -13.12 -2.14 13.68
N GLY A 7 -11.91 -2.49 13.27
CA GLY A 7 -11.22 -3.73 13.61
C GLY A 7 -11.35 -4.79 12.52
N GLY A 8 -10.56 -5.83 12.61
CA GLY A 8 -10.50 -6.92 11.66
C GLY A 8 -9.21 -7.72 11.76
N ASP A 9 -8.98 -8.61 10.83
CA ASP A 9 -7.79 -9.46 10.83
C ASP A 9 -6.55 -8.66 10.42
N ILE A 10 -6.65 -7.86 9.36
CA ILE A 10 -5.49 -7.17 8.77
C ILE A 10 -5.79 -5.69 8.54
N LEU A 11 -4.90 -4.82 9.02
CA LEU A 11 -4.87 -3.40 8.71
C LEU A 11 -3.71 -3.12 7.75
N LEU A 12 -4.02 -2.55 6.57
CA LEU A 12 -3.04 -2.25 5.53
C LEU A 12 -2.91 -0.74 5.32
N CYS A 13 -1.66 -0.24 5.23
CA CYS A 13 -1.38 1.15 4.89
C CYS A 13 -0.44 1.23 3.68
N ALA A 14 -0.89 1.89 2.61
CA ALA A 14 -0.18 1.99 1.32
C ALA A 14 0.78 3.19 1.22
N GLY A 15 1.41 3.59 2.33
CA GLY A 15 2.45 4.61 2.35
C GLY A 15 1.97 6.03 2.63
N ASP A 16 2.91 6.98 2.51
CA ASP A 16 2.76 8.40 2.88
C ASP A 16 2.31 8.56 4.34
N ILE A 17 3.06 7.88 5.23
CA ILE A 17 2.81 7.86 6.67
C ILE A 17 3.35 9.11 7.38
N SER A 18 4.06 9.96 6.66
CA SER A 18 4.68 11.21 7.16
C SER A 18 4.58 12.32 6.11
N SER A 19 4.91 13.56 6.48
CA SER A 19 5.01 14.68 5.53
C SER A 19 6.34 14.71 4.79
N ARG A 20 7.44 14.36 5.46
CA ARG A 20 8.81 14.44 4.95
C ARG A 20 9.73 13.31 5.42
N GLY A 21 9.23 12.37 6.18
CA GLY A 21 10.01 11.26 6.71
C GLY A 21 10.97 11.67 7.83
N TYR A 22 10.71 12.77 8.52
CA TYR A 22 11.49 13.13 9.71
C TYR A 22 11.27 12.11 10.81
N THR A 23 12.31 11.84 11.60
CA THR A 23 12.29 10.81 12.64
C THR A 23 11.07 10.93 13.56
N HIS A 24 10.76 12.14 14.03
CA HIS A 24 9.62 12.37 14.93
C HIS A 24 8.26 12.08 14.27
N GLU A 25 8.10 12.42 12.96
CA GLU A 25 6.86 12.10 12.22
C GLU A 25 6.65 10.59 12.11
N LEU A 26 7.75 9.85 11.86
CA LEU A 26 7.70 8.40 11.74
C LEU A 26 7.45 7.75 13.11
N GLU A 27 8.10 8.23 14.18
CA GLU A 27 7.85 7.76 15.56
C GLU A 27 6.39 8.00 15.97
N ASP A 28 5.81 9.18 15.66
CA ASP A 28 4.39 9.49 15.92
C ASP A 28 3.46 8.51 15.20
N PHE A 29 3.77 8.16 13.92
CA PHE A 29 3.01 7.17 13.18
C PHE A 29 3.17 5.75 13.79
N PHE A 30 4.39 5.35 14.13
CA PHE A 30 4.65 4.03 14.69
C PHE A 30 3.94 3.85 16.03
N GLU A 31 4.00 4.86 16.93
CA GLU A 31 3.30 4.83 18.22
C GLU A 31 1.79 4.70 18.04
N TRP A 32 1.23 5.50 17.11
CA TRP A 32 -0.20 5.44 16.80
C TRP A 32 -0.59 4.08 16.22
N TYR A 33 0.14 3.61 15.19
CA TYR A 33 -0.20 2.38 14.45
C TYR A 33 -0.01 1.13 15.32
N ASP A 34 1.07 1.08 16.11
CA ASP A 34 1.32 0.00 17.08
C ASP A 34 0.25 0.00 18.18
N GLY A 35 -0.23 1.16 18.60
CA GLY A 35 -1.27 1.34 19.63
C GLY A 35 -2.68 0.88 19.20
N ILE A 36 -2.93 0.62 17.92
CA ILE A 36 -4.21 0.08 17.43
C ILE A 36 -4.30 -1.40 17.83
N ASN A 37 -5.28 -1.77 18.68
CA ASN A 37 -5.32 -3.11 19.31
C ASN A 37 -6.44 -4.02 18.80
N ASN A 38 -7.18 -3.60 17.78
CA ASN A 38 -8.33 -4.34 17.25
C ASN A 38 -8.07 -4.93 15.84
N TYR A 39 -6.78 -5.17 15.51
CA TYR A 39 -6.32 -5.90 14.34
C TYR A 39 -5.23 -6.89 14.73
N ASP A 40 -5.25 -8.08 14.13
CA ASP A 40 -4.26 -9.13 14.39
C ASP A 40 -2.93 -8.84 13.68
N HIS A 41 -3.00 -8.31 12.46
CA HIS A 41 -1.85 -7.90 11.66
C HIS A 41 -1.96 -6.45 11.23
N LYS A 42 -0.88 -5.70 11.37
CA LYS A 42 -0.79 -4.29 10.96
C LYS A 42 0.41 -4.10 10.07
N ILE A 43 0.17 -3.96 8.77
CA ILE A 43 1.20 -3.96 7.74
C ILE A 43 1.20 -2.62 7.02
N PHE A 44 2.38 -2.06 6.78
CA PHE A 44 2.52 -0.83 6.03
C PHE A 44 3.72 -0.85 5.09
N ILE A 45 3.67 0.01 4.09
CA ILE A 45 4.80 0.38 3.25
C ILE A 45 5.10 1.86 3.42
N SER A 46 6.25 2.34 2.95
CA SER A 46 6.50 3.77 2.78
C SER A 46 5.93 4.30 1.46
N GLY A 47 5.80 5.62 1.37
CA GLY A 47 5.42 6.33 0.15
C GLY A 47 6.45 7.40 -0.23
N ASN A 48 6.10 8.27 -1.18
CA ASN A 48 7.01 9.28 -1.69
C ASN A 48 7.33 10.40 -0.67
N HIS A 49 6.51 10.61 0.33
CA HIS A 49 6.78 11.54 1.41
C HIS A 49 7.75 10.99 2.47
N ASP A 50 7.97 9.69 2.52
CA ASP A 50 8.67 8.99 3.60
C ASP A 50 10.18 8.87 3.35
N PHE A 51 10.85 10.03 3.13
CA PHE A 51 12.27 10.11 2.82
C PHE A 51 13.17 9.38 3.82
N GLY A 52 12.78 9.33 5.10
CA GLY A 52 13.57 8.67 6.13
C GLY A 52 13.91 7.22 5.80
N PHE A 53 12.98 6.48 5.18
CA PHE A 53 13.20 5.09 4.79
C PHE A 53 14.19 4.94 3.63
N GLN A 54 14.22 5.89 2.70
CA GLN A 54 15.17 5.90 1.59
C GLN A 54 16.54 6.40 2.02
N ASP A 55 16.58 7.52 2.75
CA ASP A 55 17.84 8.24 3.07
C ASP A 55 18.59 7.64 4.25
N ASN A 56 17.87 7.02 5.20
CA ASN A 56 18.44 6.48 6.43
C ASN A 56 17.81 5.15 6.82
N PRO A 57 17.79 4.13 5.93
CA PRO A 57 17.05 2.88 6.11
C PRO A 57 17.46 2.14 7.39
N ASP A 58 18.75 2.06 7.71
CA ASP A 58 19.23 1.35 8.91
C ASP A 58 18.75 2.03 10.19
N LYS A 59 18.71 3.36 10.22
CA LYS A 59 18.20 4.12 11.36
C LYS A 59 16.71 3.82 11.57
N ILE A 60 15.93 3.87 10.50
CA ILE A 60 14.48 3.66 10.60
C ILE A 60 14.15 2.20 10.95
N LYS A 61 14.86 1.23 10.36
CA LYS A 61 14.76 -0.18 10.76
C LYS A 61 15.12 -0.37 12.25
N GLY A 62 16.13 0.35 12.73
CA GLY A 62 16.48 0.34 14.15
C GLY A 62 15.36 0.87 15.06
N LEU A 63 14.67 1.94 14.66
CA LEU A 63 13.53 2.47 15.41
C LEU A 63 12.36 1.48 15.42
N LEU A 64 12.06 0.86 14.28
CA LEU A 64 10.99 -0.13 14.15
C LEU A 64 11.15 -1.33 15.10
N THR A 65 12.37 -1.69 15.51
CA THR A 65 12.57 -2.79 16.47
C THR A 65 11.93 -2.56 17.84
N GLY A 66 11.58 -1.31 18.17
CA GLY A 66 10.85 -0.94 19.39
C GLY A 66 9.36 -1.25 19.34
N TYR A 67 8.81 -1.43 18.15
CA TYR A 67 7.39 -1.70 17.89
C TYR A 67 7.23 -3.15 17.43
N LYS A 68 6.31 -3.90 18.04
CA LYS A 68 6.26 -5.36 17.87
C LYS A 68 5.02 -5.88 17.16
N THR A 69 4.06 -5.00 16.94
CA THR A 69 2.77 -5.38 16.35
C THR A 69 2.55 -4.78 14.97
N ILE A 70 3.58 -4.09 14.42
CA ILE A 70 3.54 -3.49 13.10
C ILE A 70 4.65 -4.07 12.21
N ASP A 71 4.32 -4.34 10.97
CA ASP A 71 5.22 -4.92 9.97
C ASP A 71 5.42 -3.95 8.81
N TYR A 72 6.67 -3.65 8.49
CA TYR A 72 7.07 -2.81 7.37
C TYR A 72 7.56 -3.67 6.21
N LEU A 73 7.02 -3.44 5.01
CA LEU A 73 7.45 -4.14 3.79
C LEU A 73 8.09 -3.16 2.80
N GLN A 74 9.26 -3.52 2.30
CA GLN A 74 9.96 -2.82 1.22
C GLN A 74 10.64 -3.81 0.28
N ASP A 75 10.02 -4.10 -0.87
CA ASP A 75 10.43 -5.15 -1.78
C ASP A 75 10.53 -6.51 -1.07
N GLU A 76 9.61 -6.75 -0.14
CA GLU A 76 9.62 -7.90 0.76
C GLU A 76 8.26 -8.62 0.74
N TYR A 77 8.35 -9.90 1.01
CA TYR A 77 7.24 -10.82 1.16
C TYR A 77 6.94 -11.07 2.64
N MET A 78 5.66 -11.17 2.96
CA MET A 78 5.17 -11.62 4.26
C MET A 78 4.09 -12.68 4.06
N GLY A 79 4.21 -13.80 4.78
CA GLY A 79 3.18 -14.84 4.86
C GLY A 79 2.41 -14.76 6.16
N ILE A 80 1.09 -14.81 6.09
CA ILE A 80 0.21 -14.95 7.26
C ILE A 80 -0.39 -16.34 7.22
N GLN A 81 -0.22 -17.10 8.31
CA GLN A 81 -0.74 -18.45 8.46
C GLN A 81 -1.77 -18.47 9.58
N ASP A 82 -2.98 -18.86 9.28
CA ASP A 82 -4.03 -19.09 10.28
C ASP A 82 -4.38 -20.59 10.35
N GLY A 83 -3.91 -21.24 11.40
CA GLY A 83 -4.15 -22.65 11.63
C GLY A 83 -3.65 -23.52 10.46
N ASP A 84 -4.53 -24.37 9.92
CA ASP A 84 -4.27 -25.29 8.80
C ASP A 84 -4.63 -24.68 7.43
N GLU A 85 -5.10 -23.41 7.38
CA GLU A 85 -5.44 -22.73 6.14
C GLU A 85 -4.19 -22.44 5.29
N PRO A 86 -4.36 -22.29 3.97
CA PRO A 86 -3.25 -21.85 3.11
C PRO A 86 -2.67 -20.52 3.57
N GLU A 87 -1.34 -20.39 3.49
CA GLU A 87 -0.64 -19.15 3.81
C GLU A 87 -1.13 -18.01 2.90
N LEU A 88 -1.58 -16.90 3.51
CA LEU A 88 -1.91 -15.67 2.79
C LEU A 88 -0.62 -14.91 2.50
N LYS A 89 -0.35 -14.66 1.23
CA LYS A 89 0.92 -14.09 0.75
C LYS A 89 0.79 -12.62 0.39
N ILE A 90 1.50 -11.76 1.12
CA ILE A 90 1.48 -10.31 0.96
C ILE A 90 2.84 -9.83 0.48
N TRP A 91 2.86 -9.00 -0.56
CA TRP A 91 4.06 -8.30 -1.01
C TRP A 91 3.88 -6.80 -0.88
N GLY A 92 4.90 -6.10 -0.36
CA GLY A 92 4.88 -4.64 -0.20
C GLY A 92 6.05 -3.94 -0.89
N SER A 93 5.79 -2.83 -1.58
CA SER A 93 6.81 -2.06 -2.28
C SER A 93 6.45 -0.57 -2.40
N PRO A 94 7.37 0.37 -2.08
CA PRO A 94 7.09 1.81 -2.06
C PRO A 94 7.29 2.51 -3.40
N TRP A 95 7.90 1.86 -4.41
CA TRP A 95 8.34 2.51 -5.64
C TRP A 95 7.19 3.03 -6.50
N GLN A 96 7.43 4.19 -7.15
CA GLN A 96 6.53 4.76 -8.15
C GLN A 96 7.30 5.40 -9.31
N PRO A 97 6.62 5.64 -10.44
CA PRO A 97 7.19 6.43 -11.52
C PRO A 97 7.64 7.80 -11.05
N GLU A 98 8.79 8.25 -11.54
CA GLU A 98 9.40 9.52 -11.15
C GLU A 98 8.44 10.70 -11.33
N PHE A 99 8.25 11.43 -10.25
CA PHE A 99 7.49 12.67 -10.19
C PHE A 99 8.18 13.63 -9.22
N HIS A 100 8.69 14.74 -9.74
CA HIS A 100 9.54 15.67 -8.98
C HIS A 100 10.73 14.96 -8.27
N ASN A 101 11.25 15.57 -7.21
CA ASN A 101 12.34 15.01 -6.40
C ASN A 101 11.80 14.40 -5.10
N TRP A 102 10.87 13.47 -5.23
CA TRP A 102 10.30 12.75 -4.09
C TRP A 102 11.04 11.44 -3.82
N ALA A 103 10.80 10.85 -2.65
CA ALA A 103 11.39 9.55 -2.31
C ALA A 103 10.80 8.42 -3.17
N PHE A 104 11.52 7.33 -3.28
CA PHE A 104 11.12 6.11 -3.99
C PHE A 104 10.73 6.30 -5.47
N ASN A 105 11.25 7.36 -6.08
CA ASN A 105 11.09 7.62 -7.50
C ASN A 105 12.03 6.78 -8.35
N LEU A 106 11.50 6.18 -9.42
CA LEU A 106 12.30 5.53 -10.47
C LEU A 106 11.81 5.91 -11.87
N PRO A 107 12.73 6.08 -12.85
CA PRO A 107 12.34 6.27 -14.22
C PRO A 107 11.46 5.13 -14.74
N ARG A 108 10.43 5.47 -15.53
CA ARG A 108 9.57 4.49 -16.20
C ARG A 108 10.38 3.55 -17.10
N GLY A 109 9.83 2.40 -17.43
CA GLY A 109 10.48 1.36 -18.21
C GLY A 109 11.42 0.49 -17.38
N GLU A 110 12.60 0.14 -17.89
CA GLU A 110 13.49 -0.90 -17.32
C GLU A 110 13.85 -0.67 -15.85
N LYS A 111 14.07 0.59 -15.43
CA LYS A 111 14.50 0.87 -14.05
C LYS A 111 13.45 0.52 -12.99
N ILE A 112 12.22 0.94 -13.21
CA ILE A 112 11.14 0.61 -12.28
C ILE A 112 10.71 -0.86 -12.45
N LYS A 113 10.83 -1.40 -13.66
CA LYS A 113 10.58 -2.82 -13.94
C LYS A 113 11.47 -3.74 -13.10
N GLU A 114 12.75 -3.39 -12.88
CA GLU A 114 13.66 -4.16 -12.00
C GLU A 114 13.07 -4.39 -10.60
N LYS A 115 12.23 -3.47 -10.11
CA LYS A 115 11.53 -3.60 -8.82
C LYS A 115 10.32 -4.53 -8.92
N TRP A 116 9.55 -4.39 -9.98
CA TRP A 116 8.38 -5.25 -10.18
C TRP A 116 8.75 -6.70 -10.49
N ASP A 117 9.91 -6.94 -11.09
CA ASP A 117 10.42 -8.29 -11.34
C ASP A 117 10.73 -9.06 -10.03
N LEU A 118 10.84 -8.37 -8.89
CA LEU A 118 11.01 -9.02 -7.57
C LEU A 118 9.70 -9.59 -7.02
N ILE A 119 8.54 -9.18 -7.54
CA ILE A 119 7.23 -9.65 -7.06
C ILE A 119 7.08 -11.14 -7.36
N PRO A 120 6.82 -11.98 -6.35
CA PRO A 120 6.59 -13.42 -6.54
C PRO A 120 5.36 -13.70 -7.41
N ASN A 121 5.36 -14.85 -8.10
CA ASN A 121 4.26 -15.22 -8.98
C ASN A 121 3.01 -15.73 -8.25
N ASP A 122 3.09 -15.94 -6.94
CA ASP A 122 2.07 -16.56 -6.10
C ASP A 122 1.61 -15.63 -4.97
N VAL A 123 1.73 -14.31 -5.16
CA VAL A 123 1.26 -13.30 -4.20
C VAL A 123 -0.27 -13.16 -4.27
N ASP A 124 -0.92 -13.10 -3.10
CA ASP A 124 -2.37 -12.89 -2.99
C ASP A 124 -2.70 -11.42 -2.87
N ILE A 125 -1.99 -10.69 -2.03
CA ILE A 125 -2.16 -9.25 -1.80
C ILE A 125 -0.89 -8.51 -2.21
N LEU A 126 -1.01 -7.61 -3.17
CA LEU A 126 0.05 -6.70 -3.59
C LEU A 126 -0.24 -5.29 -3.06
N ILE A 127 0.69 -4.74 -2.29
CA ILE A 127 0.62 -3.36 -1.80
C ILE A 127 1.71 -2.54 -2.49
N THR A 128 1.33 -1.50 -3.22
CA THR A 128 2.27 -0.54 -3.81
C THR A 128 1.86 0.88 -3.46
N HIS A 129 2.82 1.80 -3.34
CA HIS A 129 2.44 3.18 -3.05
C HIS A 129 1.67 3.80 -4.21
N GLY A 130 2.25 3.82 -5.41
CA GLY A 130 1.58 4.29 -6.61
C GLY A 130 0.72 3.21 -7.29
N PRO A 131 -0.38 3.59 -7.96
CA PRO A 131 -1.25 2.65 -8.67
C PRO A 131 -0.64 2.14 -9.98
N ALA A 132 -1.17 1.01 -10.47
CA ALA A 132 -0.92 0.53 -11.82
C ALA A 132 -1.61 1.43 -12.85
N PHE A 133 -1.04 1.52 -14.07
CA PHE A 133 -1.58 2.35 -15.15
C PHE A 133 -3.03 1.96 -15.50
N GLY A 134 -3.90 2.97 -15.59
CA GLY A 134 -5.32 2.79 -15.88
C GLY A 134 -6.14 2.18 -14.75
N LYS A 135 -5.58 2.09 -13.53
CA LYS A 135 -6.23 1.53 -12.34
C LYS A 135 -6.29 2.55 -11.21
N LEU A 136 -7.37 3.35 -11.16
CA LEU A 136 -7.59 4.37 -10.13
C LEU A 136 -6.44 5.41 -10.04
N ASP A 137 -5.89 5.78 -11.20
CA ASP A 137 -4.70 6.60 -11.35
C ASP A 137 -4.93 7.88 -12.17
N TYR A 138 -6.20 8.24 -12.39
CA TYR A 138 -6.55 9.42 -13.19
C TYR A 138 -6.41 10.71 -12.38
N VAL A 139 -5.60 11.63 -12.92
CA VAL A 139 -5.42 12.98 -12.37
C VAL A 139 -6.25 13.97 -13.19
N SER A 140 -7.24 14.58 -12.56
CA SER A 140 -8.23 15.45 -13.22
C SER A 140 -7.63 16.75 -13.73
N TYR A 141 -6.63 17.31 -13.07
CA TYR A 141 -5.96 18.56 -13.49
C TYR A 141 -5.30 18.41 -14.87
N ASN A 142 -4.56 17.34 -15.09
CA ASN A 142 -3.86 17.06 -16.36
C ASN A 142 -4.70 16.21 -17.31
N ARG A 143 -5.79 15.63 -16.85
CA ARG A 143 -6.65 14.69 -17.60
C ARG A 143 -5.89 13.49 -18.15
N ILE A 144 -4.97 12.94 -17.37
CA ILE A 144 -4.14 11.80 -17.74
C ILE A 144 -4.16 10.72 -16.65
N ASN A 145 -3.86 9.50 -17.06
CA ASN A 145 -3.51 8.41 -16.18
C ASN A 145 -2.01 8.49 -15.88
N VAL A 146 -1.63 8.38 -14.60
CA VAL A 146 -0.24 8.58 -14.15
C VAL A 146 0.37 7.32 -13.53
N GLY A 147 -0.39 6.25 -13.37
CA GLY A 147 0.06 4.98 -12.84
C GLY A 147 1.22 4.37 -13.62
N CYS A 148 1.74 3.26 -13.10
CA CYS A 148 2.92 2.59 -13.66
C CYS A 148 2.52 1.50 -14.66
N GLU A 149 2.99 1.62 -15.92
CA GLU A 149 2.73 0.66 -16.98
C GLU A 149 3.41 -0.69 -16.72
N GLU A 150 4.64 -0.67 -16.19
CA GLU A 150 5.37 -1.91 -15.90
C GLU A 150 4.77 -2.66 -14.70
N LEU A 151 4.19 -1.91 -13.72
CA LEU A 151 3.42 -2.51 -12.64
C LEU A 151 2.15 -3.19 -13.18
N LEU A 152 1.43 -2.53 -14.10
CA LEU A 152 0.25 -3.13 -14.72
C LEU A 152 0.60 -4.46 -15.41
N LYS A 153 1.67 -4.50 -16.21
CA LYS A 153 2.13 -5.73 -16.86
C LYS A 153 2.43 -6.83 -15.86
N LYS A 154 3.09 -6.48 -14.75
CA LYS A 154 3.42 -7.45 -13.70
C LYS A 154 2.17 -7.97 -12.99
N ILE A 155 1.19 -7.11 -12.71
CA ILE A 155 -0.09 -7.52 -12.14
C ILE A 155 -0.86 -8.45 -13.08
N GLU A 156 -0.85 -8.17 -14.39
CA GLU A 156 -1.47 -9.05 -15.40
C GLU A 156 -0.78 -10.41 -15.52
N GLU A 157 0.52 -10.48 -15.24
CA GLU A 157 1.31 -11.73 -15.17
C GLU A 157 0.98 -12.53 -13.91
N VAL A 158 1.09 -11.87 -12.73
CA VAL A 158 0.98 -12.50 -11.39
C VAL A 158 -0.46 -12.75 -10.99
N LYS A 159 -1.37 -11.84 -11.35
CA LYS A 159 -2.81 -11.86 -11.04
C LYS A 159 -3.10 -11.97 -9.53
N PRO A 160 -2.55 -11.05 -8.72
CA PRO A 160 -2.87 -11.04 -7.30
C PRO A 160 -4.38 -10.88 -7.13
N LYS A 161 -4.93 -11.43 -6.06
CA LYS A 161 -6.36 -11.26 -5.73
C LYS A 161 -6.66 -9.79 -5.44
N LEU A 162 -5.82 -9.16 -4.62
CA LEU A 162 -5.95 -7.75 -4.24
C LEU A 162 -4.70 -6.97 -4.67
N HIS A 163 -4.92 -5.79 -5.25
CA HIS A 163 -3.90 -4.75 -5.41
C HIS A 163 -4.36 -3.49 -4.69
N ILE A 164 -3.58 -3.08 -3.69
CA ILE A 164 -3.88 -1.92 -2.85
C ILE A 164 -2.83 -0.85 -3.11
N SER A 165 -3.28 0.36 -3.41
CA SER A 165 -2.44 1.52 -3.65
C SER A 165 -2.97 2.77 -2.98
N GLY A 166 -2.21 3.87 -3.01
CA GLY A 166 -2.59 5.21 -2.58
C GLY A 166 -2.11 6.26 -3.58
N HIS A 167 -1.38 7.28 -3.11
CA HIS A 167 -0.64 8.30 -3.88
C HIS A 167 -1.52 9.23 -4.75
N ILE A 168 -2.38 8.70 -5.58
CA ILE A 168 -3.27 9.49 -6.44
C ILE A 168 -4.58 9.75 -5.71
N HIS A 169 -4.67 10.90 -5.05
CA HIS A 169 -5.77 11.27 -4.17
C HIS A 169 -7.12 11.27 -4.87
N GLU A 170 -7.17 11.73 -6.14
CA GLU A 170 -8.40 11.71 -6.94
C GLU A 170 -8.84 10.30 -7.33
N GLY A 171 -7.94 9.33 -7.22
CA GLY A 171 -8.19 7.94 -7.57
C GLY A 171 -8.90 7.13 -6.47
N PHE A 172 -9.14 7.68 -5.27
CA PHE A 172 -9.80 6.94 -4.19
C PHE A 172 -10.99 6.13 -4.72
N GLY A 173 -11.01 4.84 -4.44
CA GLY A 173 -12.09 3.98 -4.91
C GLY A 173 -11.68 2.53 -5.13
N TYR A 174 -12.55 1.82 -5.83
CA TYR A 174 -12.45 0.39 -6.10
C TYR A 174 -12.88 0.06 -7.53
N ILE A 175 -12.16 -0.85 -8.17
CA ILE A 175 -12.55 -1.48 -9.43
C ILE A 175 -12.15 -2.96 -9.43
N PHE A 176 -12.92 -3.80 -10.16
CA PHE A 176 -12.60 -5.20 -10.41
C PHE A 176 -12.46 -5.44 -11.91
N ASN A 177 -11.41 -6.11 -12.34
CA ASN A 177 -11.17 -6.37 -13.76
C ASN A 177 -11.55 -7.80 -14.21
N GLY A 178 -12.13 -8.59 -13.33
CA GLY A 178 -12.46 -10.01 -13.56
C GLY A 178 -11.43 -10.99 -12.96
N GLU A 179 -10.27 -10.52 -12.52
CA GLU A 179 -9.18 -11.31 -11.92
C GLU A 179 -8.65 -10.68 -10.63
N THR A 180 -8.32 -9.39 -10.65
CA THR A 180 -7.75 -8.64 -9.53
C THR A 180 -8.72 -7.54 -9.07
N HIS A 181 -8.87 -7.40 -7.76
CA HIS A 181 -9.55 -6.28 -7.11
C HIS A 181 -8.55 -5.17 -6.85
N PHE A 182 -8.79 -3.98 -7.43
CA PHE A 182 -7.92 -2.83 -7.27
C PHE A 182 -8.54 -1.82 -6.32
N PHE A 183 -7.76 -1.38 -5.34
CA PHE A 183 -8.13 -0.34 -4.40
C PHE A 183 -7.14 0.81 -4.46
N ASN A 184 -7.65 2.03 -4.48
CA ASN A 184 -6.86 3.19 -4.11
C ASN A 184 -7.41 3.71 -2.78
N ALA A 185 -6.62 3.57 -1.72
CA ALA A 185 -7.01 3.82 -0.34
C ALA A 185 -6.60 5.23 0.16
N ALA A 186 -6.36 6.20 -0.74
CA ALA A 186 -5.98 7.55 -0.38
C ALA A 186 -7.04 8.24 0.48
N VAL A 187 -6.77 8.41 1.77
CA VAL A 187 -7.72 9.03 2.71
C VAL A 187 -7.76 10.55 2.61
N LEU A 188 -6.73 11.17 2.01
CA LEU A 188 -6.64 12.61 1.78
C LEU A 188 -7.12 12.99 0.37
N ASN A 189 -7.60 14.22 0.22
CA ASN A 189 -7.88 14.80 -1.08
C ASN A 189 -6.64 15.53 -1.66
N ASP A 190 -6.79 16.15 -2.84
CA ASP A 190 -5.77 16.95 -3.54
C ASP A 190 -5.27 18.17 -2.76
N ARG A 191 -5.94 18.55 -1.68
CA ARG A 191 -5.55 19.63 -0.76
C ARG A 191 -4.93 19.11 0.53
N TYR A 192 -4.64 17.80 0.62
CA TYR A 192 -4.16 17.15 1.84
C TYR A 192 -5.12 17.26 3.03
N GLU A 193 -6.42 17.40 2.76
CA GLU A 193 -7.45 17.36 3.79
C GLU A 193 -8.00 15.93 3.91
N PHE A 194 -8.26 15.46 5.14
CA PHE A 194 -8.94 14.19 5.35
C PHE A 194 -10.34 14.24 4.72
N ARG A 195 -10.59 13.39 3.78
CA ARG A 195 -11.81 13.38 2.98
C ARG A 195 -12.48 12.03 2.91
N ASN A 196 -11.70 10.99 2.73
CA ASN A 196 -12.19 9.64 2.50
C ASN A 196 -11.98 8.81 3.76
N LYS A 197 -12.99 8.03 4.15
CA LYS A 197 -12.82 7.04 5.23
C LYS A 197 -11.94 5.88 4.73
N PRO A 198 -11.19 5.20 5.62
CA PRO A 198 -10.57 3.93 5.29
C PRO A 198 -11.61 2.95 4.72
N MET A 199 -11.20 2.16 3.75
CA MET A 199 -12.07 1.12 3.20
C MET A 199 -12.00 -0.11 4.09
N THR A 200 -13.16 -0.63 4.46
CA THR A 200 -13.28 -1.90 5.17
C THR A 200 -13.94 -2.90 4.24
N ILE A 201 -13.28 -4.02 4.06
CA ILE A 201 -13.75 -5.10 3.19
C ILE A 201 -13.76 -6.43 3.96
N ASP A 202 -14.74 -7.24 3.65
CA ASP A 202 -14.73 -8.67 3.95
C ASP A 202 -14.38 -9.41 2.66
N TRP A 203 -13.30 -10.16 2.68
CA TRP A 203 -12.79 -10.87 1.51
C TRP A 203 -12.78 -12.37 1.74
N ASP A 204 -13.64 -13.06 1.02
CA ASP A 204 -13.60 -14.51 0.92
C ASP A 204 -12.52 -14.91 -0.12
N SER A 205 -11.40 -15.41 0.36
CA SER A 205 -10.25 -15.78 -0.46
C SER A 205 -10.50 -17.04 -1.31
N GLU A 206 -11.45 -17.92 -0.92
CA GLU A 206 -11.79 -19.13 -1.67
C GLU A 206 -12.61 -18.80 -2.93
N THR A 207 -13.62 -17.96 -2.76
CA THR A 207 -14.51 -17.55 -3.85
C THR A 207 -14.03 -16.32 -4.59
N ASN A 208 -13.01 -15.63 -4.04
CA ASN A 208 -12.52 -14.32 -4.49
C ASN A 208 -13.64 -13.26 -4.54
N THR A 209 -14.54 -13.30 -3.59
CA THR A 209 -15.60 -12.29 -3.46
C THR A 209 -15.26 -11.28 -2.40
N ILE A 210 -15.66 -10.03 -2.64
CA ILE A 210 -15.46 -8.91 -1.71
C ILE A 210 -16.82 -8.30 -1.38
N GLU A 211 -17.06 -8.14 -0.08
CA GLU A 211 -18.16 -7.34 0.44
C GLU A 211 -17.58 -6.09 1.12
N PHE A 212 -18.18 -4.92 0.83
CA PHE A 212 -17.83 -3.70 1.52
C PHE A 212 -18.57 -3.65 2.85
N VAL A 213 -17.82 -3.51 3.94
CA VAL A 213 -18.39 -3.31 5.27
C VAL A 213 -18.63 -1.82 5.47
N GLU A 214 -19.90 -1.43 5.61
CA GLU A 214 -20.26 -0.05 5.96
C GLU A 214 -19.83 0.21 7.42
N GLY A 215 -18.88 1.16 7.60
CA GLY A 215 -18.40 1.64 8.89
C GLY A 215 -19.19 2.85 9.41
#